data_a271751d9108306b330c633f8d6c295f
#
_entry.id   a271751d9108306b330c633f8d6c295f
#
_cell.length_a   1.000
_cell.length_b   1.000
_cell.length_c   1.000
_cell.angle_alpha   90.00
_cell.angle_beta   90.00
_cell.angle_gamma   90.00
#
_symmetry.space_group_name_H-M   'P 1'
#
loop_
_entity.id
_entity.type
_entity.pdbx_description
1 polymer ?
#
loop_
_entity_poly.entity_id
_entity_poly.type
_entity_poly.pdbx_seq_one_letter_code
_entity_poly.pdbx_strand_id
1 'polypeptide(L)'
;QKPTESWFIQNLRQLISLLKLHTNAKIAILSLPLISEDSDSVAFKAAVEYSKQIHAVAQETNITYLPLNERQLEYYETHRPTKQKRVVRSPFAYFIPSFKHYVLKKSWEEISQEAGLSLTIDTVHQNKMAAQMIEQLVRGFLEKEMNY
;
A
#
# COMPACT_ATOMS: atom_id res chain seq x y z
N GLN A 1 -11.47 18.24 12.03
CA GLN A 1 -11.07 17.26 13.04
C GLN A 1 -10.22 16.20 12.34
N LYS A 2 -9.03 15.87 12.87
CA LYS A 2 -8.24 14.78 12.29
C LYS A 2 -8.94 13.45 12.61
N PRO A 3 -9.06 12.52 11.64
CA PRO A 3 -9.62 11.21 11.91
C PRO A 3 -8.76 10.48 12.96
N THR A 4 -9.41 9.93 13.97
CA THR A 4 -8.75 9.10 14.98
C THR A 4 -8.72 7.65 14.53
N GLU A 5 -7.86 6.86 15.14
CA GLU A 5 -7.80 5.41 14.91
C GLU A 5 -9.15 4.73 15.17
N SER A 6 -9.77 5.05 16.28
CA SER A 6 -11.10 4.52 16.62
C SER A 6 -12.17 4.89 15.60
N TRP A 7 -12.13 6.11 15.10
CA TRP A 7 -13.02 6.57 14.02
C TRP A 7 -12.82 5.74 12.74
N PHE A 8 -11.56 5.50 12.36
CA PHE A 8 -11.24 4.69 11.18
C PHE A 8 -11.80 3.28 11.31
N ILE A 9 -11.52 2.59 12.43
CA ILE A 9 -11.98 1.21 12.67
C ILE A 9 -13.50 1.13 12.69
N GLN A 10 -14.17 2.07 13.35
CA GLN A 10 -15.63 2.10 13.41
C GLN A 10 -16.25 2.27 12.02
N ASN A 11 -15.73 3.18 11.20
CA ASN A 11 -16.23 3.39 9.85
C ASN A 11 -15.95 2.19 8.95
N LEU A 12 -14.79 1.54 9.09
CA LEU A 12 -14.46 0.33 8.33
C LEU A 12 -15.43 -0.81 8.65
N ARG A 13 -15.73 -1.05 9.94
CA ARG A 13 -16.74 -2.03 10.36
C ARG A 13 -18.13 -1.71 9.79
N GLN A 14 -18.52 -0.47 9.86
CA GLN A 14 -19.80 -0.01 9.33
C GLN A 14 -19.89 -0.24 7.82
N LEU A 15 -18.84 0.10 7.07
CA LEU A 15 -18.77 -0.12 5.62
C LEU A 15 -18.92 -1.61 5.29
N ILE A 16 -18.17 -2.48 5.96
CA ILE A 16 -18.24 -3.92 5.74
C ILE A 16 -19.66 -4.46 6.07
N SER A 17 -20.25 -4.00 7.16
CA SER A 17 -21.61 -4.38 7.54
C SER A 17 -22.64 -3.97 6.51
N LEU A 18 -22.54 -2.78 5.96
CA LEU A 18 -23.41 -2.30 4.88
C LEU A 18 -23.24 -3.12 3.59
N LEU A 19 -22.01 -3.43 3.21
CA LEU A 19 -21.74 -4.27 2.06
C LEU A 19 -22.35 -5.67 2.23
N LYS A 20 -22.21 -6.29 3.39
CA LYS A 20 -22.81 -7.60 3.70
C LYS A 20 -24.33 -7.57 3.71
N LEU A 21 -24.93 -6.46 4.14
CA LEU A 21 -26.39 -6.30 4.20
C LEU A 21 -27.00 -6.15 2.80
N HIS A 22 -26.31 -5.42 1.91
CA HIS A 22 -26.87 -5.00 0.63
C HIS A 22 -26.35 -5.78 -0.59
N THR A 23 -25.46 -6.75 -0.39
CA THR A 23 -24.88 -7.53 -1.50
C THR A 23 -24.52 -8.96 -1.08
N ASN A 24 -24.61 -9.89 -2.02
CA ASN A 24 -24.12 -11.27 -1.87
C ASN A 24 -22.67 -11.42 -2.40
N ALA A 25 -21.98 -10.31 -2.71
CA ALA A 25 -20.63 -10.35 -3.23
C ALA A 25 -19.64 -10.88 -2.18
N LYS A 26 -18.64 -11.58 -2.64
CA LYS A 26 -17.47 -11.92 -1.82
C LYS A 26 -16.67 -10.66 -1.55
N ILE A 27 -16.34 -10.42 -0.30
CA ILE A 27 -15.66 -9.20 0.14
C ILE A 27 -14.23 -9.56 0.52
N ALA A 28 -13.29 -8.83 -0.06
CA ALA A 28 -11.88 -8.84 0.36
C ALA A 28 -11.41 -7.43 0.69
N ILE A 29 -10.45 -7.33 1.60
CA ILE A 29 -9.80 -6.07 1.95
C ILE A 29 -8.29 -6.20 1.86
N LEU A 30 -7.65 -5.27 1.16
CA LEU A 30 -6.20 -5.12 1.15
C LEU A 30 -5.75 -4.35 2.40
N SER A 31 -4.65 -4.78 3.00
CA SER A 31 -3.91 -3.91 3.93
C SER A 31 -3.34 -2.69 3.20
N LEU A 32 -2.95 -1.66 3.95
CA LEU A 32 -2.40 -0.45 3.35
C LEU A 32 -1.05 -0.74 2.69
N PRO A 33 -0.77 -0.17 1.50
CA PRO A 33 0.57 -0.21 0.95
C PRO A 33 1.55 0.53 1.86
N LEU A 34 2.83 0.21 1.76
CA LEU A 34 3.87 0.99 2.42
C LEU A 34 3.85 2.43 1.90
N ILE A 35 3.77 3.37 2.82
CA ILE A 35 3.90 4.80 2.57
C ILE A 35 5.21 5.24 3.17
N SER A 36 6.09 5.83 2.38
CA SER A 36 7.50 6.05 2.70
C SER A 36 8.31 4.73 2.75
N GLU A 37 9.56 4.78 2.40
CA GLU A 37 10.51 3.68 2.57
C GLU A 37 11.55 4.03 3.65
N ASP A 38 11.18 4.92 4.55
CA ASP A 38 11.92 5.26 5.76
C ASP A 38 11.18 4.67 6.96
N SER A 39 11.73 3.59 7.53
CA SER A 39 11.14 2.86 8.66
C SER A 39 10.95 3.72 9.91
N ASP A 40 11.68 4.83 10.02
CA ASP A 40 11.55 5.76 11.14
C ASP A 40 10.46 6.80 10.93
N SER A 41 9.98 6.95 9.71
CA SER A 41 8.95 7.93 9.39
C SER A 41 7.62 7.59 10.04
N VAL A 42 6.88 8.64 10.40
CA VAL A 42 5.51 8.50 10.96
C VAL A 42 4.57 7.81 9.96
N ALA A 43 4.73 8.10 8.66
CA ALA A 43 3.90 7.52 7.61
C ALA A 43 4.10 6.01 7.47
N PHE A 44 5.35 5.54 7.52
CA PHE A 44 5.67 4.11 7.49
C PHE A 44 5.04 3.38 8.68
N LYS A 45 5.31 3.89 9.90
CA LYS A 45 4.77 3.30 11.14
C LYS A 45 3.25 3.28 11.15
N ALA A 46 2.62 4.35 10.68
CA ALA A 46 1.17 4.42 10.57
C ALA A 46 0.61 3.39 9.56
N ALA A 47 1.23 3.23 8.38
CA ALA A 47 0.78 2.24 7.39
C ALA A 47 0.83 0.81 7.96
N VAL A 48 1.89 0.47 8.70
CA VAL A 48 2.03 -0.82 9.37
C VAL A 48 0.95 -1.00 10.44
N GLU A 49 0.73 0.00 11.29
CA GLU A 49 -0.22 -0.10 12.40
C GLU A 49 -1.66 -0.19 11.91
N TYR A 50 -2.06 0.66 10.96
CA TYR A 50 -3.40 0.57 10.35
C TYR A 50 -3.61 -0.76 9.59
N SER A 51 -2.58 -1.35 9.00
CA SER A 51 -2.67 -2.67 8.36
C SER A 51 -2.99 -3.79 9.35
N LYS A 52 -2.39 -3.77 10.54
CA LYS A 52 -2.74 -4.70 11.62
C LYS A 52 -4.20 -4.57 12.06
N GLN A 53 -4.69 -3.33 12.14
CA GLN A 53 -6.09 -3.08 12.50
C GLN A 53 -7.06 -3.53 11.41
N ILE A 54 -6.72 -3.30 10.13
CA ILE A 54 -7.49 -3.83 9.00
C ILE A 54 -7.55 -5.37 9.07
N HIS A 55 -6.42 -6.02 9.38
CA HIS A 55 -6.38 -7.47 9.56
C HIS A 55 -7.33 -7.92 10.70
N ALA A 56 -7.27 -7.29 11.85
CA ALA A 56 -8.15 -7.60 12.98
C ALA A 56 -9.63 -7.43 12.62
N VAL A 57 -9.99 -6.34 11.94
CA VAL A 57 -11.36 -6.10 11.47
C VAL A 57 -11.79 -7.15 10.43
N ALA A 58 -10.91 -7.54 9.51
CA ALA A 58 -11.20 -8.57 8.53
C ALA A 58 -11.50 -9.93 9.19
N GLN A 59 -10.72 -10.31 10.22
CA GLN A 59 -10.97 -11.52 11.02
C GLN A 59 -12.29 -11.43 11.78
N GLU A 60 -12.53 -10.34 12.49
CA GLU A 60 -13.75 -10.10 13.26
C GLU A 60 -15.01 -10.14 12.38
N THR A 61 -14.93 -9.56 11.21
CA THR A 61 -16.05 -9.49 10.27
C THR A 61 -16.13 -10.67 9.32
N ASN A 62 -15.23 -11.64 9.41
CA ASN A 62 -15.17 -12.82 8.53
C ASN A 62 -15.22 -12.45 7.05
N ILE A 63 -14.28 -11.62 6.61
CA ILE A 63 -14.01 -11.30 5.21
C ILE A 63 -12.57 -11.66 4.84
N THR A 64 -12.30 -11.78 3.55
CA THR A 64 -10.94 -12.14 3.09
C THR A 64 -9.97 -11.00 3.29
N TYR A 65 -8.87 -11.24 4.00
CA TYR A 65 -7.76 -10.31 4.15
C TYR A 65 -6.70 -10.57 3.09
N LEU A 66 -6.23 -9.51 2.42
CA LEU A 66 -5.17 -9.55 1.42
C LEU A 66 -3.91 -8.85 1.98
N PRO A 67 -2.84 -9.57 2.35
CA PRO A 67 -1.71 -9.07 3.13
C PRO A 67 -0.70 -8.29 2.28
N LEU A 68 -1.09 -7.13 1.74
CA LEU A 68 -0.22 -6.31 0.90
C LEU A 68 0.93 -5.69 1.71
N ASN A 69 0.64 -5.14 2.88
CA ASN A 69 1.63 -4.49 3.73
C ASN A 69 2.74 -5.46 4.13
N GLU A 70 2.35 -6.65 4.55
CA GLU A 70 3.28 -7.71 4.98
C GLU A 70 4.19 -8.15 3.84
N ARG A 71 3.64 -8.35 2.63
CA ARG A 71 4.44 -8.66 1.44
C ARG A 71 5.41 -7.55 1.07
N GLN A 72 4.96 -6.31 1.17
CA GLN A 72 5.81 -5.15 0.88
C GLN A 72 6.89 -4.97 1.95
N LEU A 73 6.60 -5.23 3.21
CA LEU A 73 7.61 -5.23 4.30
C LEU A 73 8.69 -6.27 4.06
N GLU A 74 8.31 -7.52 3.78
CA GLU A 74 9.24 -8.61 3.49
C GLU A 74 10.16 -8.26 2.31
N TYR A 75 9.57 -7.75 1.23
CA TYR A 75 10.33 -7.30 0.07
C TYR A 75 11.27 -6.14 0.42
N TYR A 76 10.78 -5.14 1.13
CA TYR A 76 11.57 -3.99 1.54
C TYR A 76 12.74 -4.38 2.43
N GLU A 77 12.56 -5.29 3.36
CA GLU A 77 13.63 -5.77 4.25
C GLU A 77 14.75 -6.50 3.49
N THR A 78 14.38 -7.26 2.46
CA THR A 78 15.34 -8.01 1.65
C THR A 78 16.00 -7.18 0.54
N HIS A 79 15.38 -6.08 0.11
CA HIS A 79 15.82 -5.26 -1.02
C HIS A 79 16.12 -3.81 -0.62
N ARG A 80 16.43 -3.57 0.63
CA ARG A 80 16.82 -2.22 1.09
C ARG A 80 17.99 -1.69 0.28
N PRO A 81 17.84 -0.52 -0.37
CA PRO A 81 18.96 0.12 -1.04
C PRO A 81 20.04 0.46 -0.01
N THR A 82 21.28 0.13 -0.32
CA THR A 82 22.44 0.38 0.57
C THR A 82 22.66 1.87 0.89
N LYS A 83 22.05 2.76 0.11
CA LYS A 83 22.07 4.22 0.31
C LYS A 83 20.66 4.75 0.09
N GLN A 84 19.87 4.80 1.14
CA GLN A 84 18.66 5.63 1.11
C GLN A 84 19.07 7.10 0.95
N LYS A 85 18.80 7.65 -0.21
CA LYS A 85 18.86 9.11 -0.36
C LYS A 85 17.71 9.68 0.46
N ARG A 86 18.03 10.51 1.46
CA ARG A 86 17.02 11.27 2.17
C ARG A 86 16.12 11.97 1.15
N VAL A 87 14.90 11.51 0.99
CA VAL A 87 13.95 12.19 0.12
C VAL A 87 13.67 13.54 0.74
N VAL A 88 14.22 14.58 0.12
CA VAL A 88 14.00 15.96 0.56
C VAL A 88 12.51 16.24 0.44
N ARG A 89 11.86 16.55 1.55
CA ARG A 89 10.46 17.02 1.60
C ARG A 89 10.39 18.42 1.01
N SER A 90 10.42 18.50 -0.30
CA SER A 90 10.21 19.74 -1.05
C SER A 90 8.82 19.68 -1.67
N PRO A 91 8.05 20.77 -1.71
CA PRO A 91 6.79 20.82 -2.47
C PRO A 91 6.98 20.50 -3.96
N PHE A 92 8.20 20.64 -4.46
CA PHE A 92 8.59 20.26 -5.83
C PHE A 92 8.93 18.75 -5.97
N ALA A 93 9.03 18.00 -4.88
CA ALA A 93 9.40 16.58 -4.92
C ALA A 93 8.45 15.74 -5.78
N TYR A 94 7.18 16.10 -5.84
CA TYR A 94 6.17 15.41 -6.66
C TYR A 94 6.28 15.75 -8.15
N PHE A 95 6.84 16.91 -8.52
CA PHE A 95 7.02 17.29 -9.92
C PHE A 95 8.26 16.64 -10.55
N ILE A 96 9.29 16.33 -9.75
CA ILE A 96 10.54 15.78 -10.25
C ILE A 96 10.36 14.43 -10.95
N PRO A 97 9.63 13.44 -10.39
CA PRO A 97 9.35 12.18 -11.06
C PRO A 97 8.60 12.38 -12.38
N SER A 98 7.56 13.20 -12.38
CA SER A 98 6.78 13.51 -13.58
C SER A 98 7.62 14.17 -14.66
N PHE A 99 8.46 15.15 -14.32
CA PHE A 99 9.39 15.78 -15.25
C PHE A 99 10.36 14.76 -15.84
N LYS A 100 10.96 13.91 -15.01
CA LYS A 100 11.88 12.86 -15.46
C LYS A 100 11.19 11.90 -16.43
N HIS A 101 9.95 11.51 -16.13
CA HIS A 101 9.22 10.58 -16.96
C HIS A 101 8.79 11.20 -18.30
N TYR A 102 8.11 12.34 -18.26
CA TYR A 102 7.49 12.93 -19.46
C TYR A 102 8.49 13.69 -20.34
N VAL A 103 9.46 14.37 -19.74
CA VAL A 103 10.43 15.21 -20.47
C VAL A 103 11.73 14.44 -20.76
N LEU A 104 12.30 13.77 -19.77
CA LEU A 104 13.55 13.02 -19.93
C LEU A 104 13.33 11.58 -20.41
N LYS A 105 12.06 11.16 -20.61
CA LYS A 105 11.66 9.82 -21.10
C LYS A 105 12.19 8.65 -20.28
N LYS A 106 12.46 8.88 -18.97
CA LYS A 106 12.86 7.81 -18.05
C LYS A 106 11.67 6.94 -17.66
N SER A 107 11.90 5.64 -17.48
CA SER A 107 10.90 4.74 -16.92
C SER A 107 10.65 5.06 -15.44
N TRP A 108 9.50 4.66 -14.93
CA TRP A 108 9.17 4.82 -13.50
C TRP A 108 10.12 4.00 -12.61
N GLU A 109 10.59 2.86 -13.11
CA GLU A 109 11.57 2.01 -12.44
C GLU A 109 12.93 2.70 -12.30
N GLU A 110 13.43 3.32 -13.38
CA GLU A 110 14.69 4.09 -13.32
C GLU A 110 14.58 5.26 -12.33
N ILE A 111 13.43 5.95 -12.32
CA ILE A 111 13.19 7.07 -11.40
C ILE A 111 13.17 6.59 -9.95
N SER A 112 12.50 5.48 -9.67
CA SER A 112 12.45 4.83 -8.36
C SER A 112 13.86 4.44 -7.89
N GLN A 113 14.63 3.76 -8.72
CA GLN A 113 16.01 3.34 -8.42
C GLN A 113 16.96 4.53 -8.20
N GLU A 114 16.87 5.57 -9.02
CA GLU A 114 17.65 6.81 -8.83
C GLU A 114 17.34 7.51 -7.50
N ALA A 115 16.09 7.43 -7.05
CA ALA A 115 15.67 7.94 -5.74
C ALA A 115 16.11 7.04 -4.58
N GLY A 116 16.59 5.82 -4.86
CA GLY A 116 16.91 4.82 -3.84
C GLY A 116 15.66 4.23 -3.21
N LEU A 117 14.60 4.06 -4.00
CA LEU A 117 13.32 3.49 -3.59
C LEU A 117 13.14 2.13 -4.27
N SER A 118 12.51 1.19 -3.58
CA SER A 118 12.30 -0.20 -4.03
C SER A 118 10.84 -0.49 -4.41
N LEU A 119 9.88 0.16 -3.77
CA LEU A 119 8.44 -0.07 -3.92
C LEU A 119 7.66 1.17 -4.36
N THR A 120 8.25 2.35 -4.19
CA THR A 120 7.60 3.62 -4.51
C THR A 120 8.40 4.44 -5.50
N ILE A 121 7.73 5.40 -6.16
CA ILE A 121 8.38 6.32 -7.12
C ILE A 121 8.85 7.59 -6.40
N ASP A 122 8.05 8.05 -5.44
CA ASP A 122 8.21 9.33 -4.74
C ASP A 122 7.85 9.25 -3.24
N THR A 123 7.96 8.06 -2.66
CA THR A 123 7.58 7.72 -1.28
C THR A 123 6.07 7.53 -1.02
N VAL A 124 5.22 7.79 -1.99
CA VAL A 124 3.76 7.63 -1.87
C VAL A 124 3.20 6.76 -2.99
N HIS A 125 3.54 7.07 -4.24
CA HIS A 125 3.01 6.35 -5.40
C HIS A 125 3.75 5.04 -5.59
N GLN A 126 2.99 3.97 -5.68
CA GLN A 126 3.53 2.62 -5.87
C GLN A 126 4.18 2.47 -7.25
N ASN A 127 5.36 1.83 -7.32
CA ASN A 127 6.02 1.50 -8.57
C ASN A 127 5.45 0.18 -9.16
N LYS A 128 6.00 -0.27 -10.28
CA LYS A 128 5.54 -1.49 -10.98
C LYS A 128 5.64 -2.74 -10.10
N MET A 129 6.70 -2.90 -9.31
CA MET A 129 6.87 -4.04 -8.42
C MET A 129 5.76 -4.10 -7.36
N ALA A 130 5.48 -2.98 -6.72
CA ALA A 130 4.40 -2.88 -5.73
C ALA A 130 3.02 -3.09 -6.35
N ALA A 131 2.79 -2.58 -7.57
CA ALA A 131 1.56 -2.81 -8.32
C ALA A 131 1.37 -4.29 -8.69
N GLN A 132 2.43 -5.00 -9.05
CA GLN A 132 2.39 -6.46 -9.29
C GLN A 132 2.01 -7.26 -8.04
N MET A 133 2.45 -6.82 -6.85
CA MET A 133 2.04 -7.47 -5.59
C MET A 133 0.54 -7.31 -5.34
N ILE A 134 -0.02 -6.15 -5.63
CA ILE A 134 -1.47 -5.91 -5.56
C ILE A 134 -2.21 -6.82 -6.55
N GLU A 135 -1.77 -6.83 -7.79
CA GLU A 135 -2.35 -7.65 -8.85
C GLU A 135 -2.37 -9.13 -8.49
N GLN A 136 -1.26 -9.67 -8.00
CA GLN A 136 -1.16 -11.08 -7.58
C GLN A 136 -2.12 -11.42 -6.44
N LEU A 137 -2.25 -10.55 -5.43
CA LEU A 137 -3.16 -10.75 -4.31
C LEU A 137 -4.62 -10.74 -4.75
N VAL A 138 -4.99 -9.77 -5.59
CA VAL A 138 -6.37 -9.64 -6.11
C VAL A 138 -6.68 -10.80 -7.06
N ARG A 139 -5.76 -11.15 -7.96
CA ARG A 139 -5.92 -12.29 -8.86
C ARG A 139 -6.12 -13.58 -8.09
N GLY A 140 -5.27 -13.89 -7.09
CA GLY A 140 -5.38 -15.08 -6.28
C GLY A 140 -6.70 -15.17 -5.51
N PHE A 141 -7.23 -14.03 -5.05
CA PHE A 141 -8.56 -13.97 -4.46
C PHE A 141 -9.65 -14.30 -5.50
N LEU A 142 -9.62 -13.68 -6.67
CA LEU A 142 -10.61 -13.89 -7.72
C LEU A 142 -10.59 -15.34 -8.22
N GLU A 143 -9.43 -15.91 -8.48
CA GLU A 143 -9.28 -17.30 -8.92
C GLU A 143 -9.85 -18.28 -7.89
N LYS A 144 -9.62 -18.04 -6.60
CA LYS A 144 -10.18 -18.85 -5.53
C LYS A 144 -11.70 -18.79 -5.47
N GLU A 145 -12.27 -17.59 -5.66
CA GLU A 145 -13.72 -17.38 -5.58
C GLU A 145 -14.46 -17.80 -6.87
N MET A 146 -13.76 -17.86 -8.01
CA MET A 146 -14.33 -18.26 -9.32
C MET A 146 -14.27 -19.79 -9.56
N ASN A 147 -13.42 -20.52 -8.84
CA ASN A 147 -13.25 -21.97 -8.96
C ASN A 147 -14.21 -22.77 -8.06
N TYR A 148 -15.42 -22.23 -7.80
CA TYR A 148 -16.51 -22.91 -7.15
C TYR A 148 -17.60 -23.33 -8.14
#